data_03bfc9f0126efa9c20754894d61ac820
#
_entry.id   03bfc9f0126efa9c20754894d61ac820
#
_cell.length_a   1.000
_cell.length_b   1.000
_cell.length_c   1.000
_cell.angle_alpha   90.00
_cell.angle_beta   90.00
_cell.angle_gamma   90.00
#
_symmetry.space_group_name_H-M   'P 1'
#
loop_
_entity.id
_entity.type
_entity.pdbx_description
1 polymer ?
#
loop_
_entity_poly.entity_id
_entity_poly.type
_entity_poly.pdbx_seq_one_letter_code
_entity_poly.pdbx_strand_id
1 'polypeptide(L)'
;MTRKHQENATYHTKTPPITSDPYTCASCKKVFKHRTSIYKHRSICPGSPVFVTSTTAISSAPSAATAPTATVGTEQYLCEVITKNQELTAAMIMLIQQNTELQSKMMEICKSGGLGGTSNSHNTNTNSLNTTNNNQQYSLNFFLNEQCKDAMNMKDFVNSIQLNITDMENVGRLGYVEGMSNILIDNLQKTDVYKRPVHCSDIKRETLYVKDDNKWEREGPDHEKMVNAVLAVEQKNVALVSEWAKAHPSCMNSSSRENETYFKLSKAVTDGEKDGNIAKVIRRVAKNVIIEKE
;
A
#
# COMPACT_ATOMS: atom_id res chain seq x y z
N MET A 1 -33.77 54.45 -20.59
CA MET A 1 -33.86 53.10 -21.15
C MET A 1 -33.57 52.11 -20.06
N THR A 2 -34.57 51.40 -19.65
CA THR A 2 -34.76 50.75 -18.35
C THR A 2 -34.20 49.33 -18.32
N ARG A 3 -33.38 49.01 -17.31
CA ARG A 3 -32.95 47.64 -16.97
C ARG A 3 -34.01 47.01 -16.10
N LYS A 4 -34.49 45.83 -16.51
CA LYS A 4 -35.35 44.97 -15.70
C LYS A 4 -34.48 43.93 -14.93
N HIS A 5 -34.62 43.96 -13.61
CA HIS A 5 -34.21 42.89 -12.70
C HIS A 5 -35.10 41.66 -12.92
N GLN A 6 -34.52 40.49 -12.99
CA GLN A 6 -35.23 39.22 -12.84
C GLN A 6 -34.78 38.53 -11.55
N GLU A 7 -35.75 38.28 -10.70
CA GLU A 7 -35.63 37.60 -9.41
C GLU A 7 -35.39 36.12 -9.62
N ASN A 8 -34.39 35.57 -8.90
CA ASN A 8 -34.13 34.13 -8.84
C ASN A 8 -34.97 33.51 -7.71
N ALA A 9 -35.87 32.62 -8.07
CA ALA A 9 -36.66 31.80 -7.18
C ALA A 9 -35.79 30.70 -6.53
N THR A 10 -35.72 30.74 -5.20
CA THR A 10 -35.10 29.72 -4.36
C THR A 10 -36.01 28.52 -4.25
N TYR A 11 -35.60 27.37 -4.79
CA TYR A 11 -36.23 26.07 -4.53
C TYR A 11 -35.72 25.51 -3.22
N HIS A 12 -36.55 25.57 -2.16
CA HIS A 12 -36.38 24.80 -0.94
C HIS A 12 -36.82 23.34 -1.17
N THR A 13 -35.86 22.43 -1.38
CA THR A 13 -36.10 21.00 -1.27
C THR A 13 -35.93 20.60 0.20
N LYS A 14 -37.04 20.28 0.87
CA LYS A 14 -37.06 19.64 2.18
C LYS A 14 -36.59 18.21 2.04
N THR A 15 -35.38 17.93 2.53
CA THR A 15 -34.90 16.56 2.79
C THR A 15 -35.46 16.07 4.14
N PRO A 16 -35.95 14.82 4.24
CA PRO A 16 -36.44 14.29 5.53
C PRO A 16 -35.26 14.05 6.50
N PRO A 17 -35.47 14.12 7.82
CA PRO A 17 -34.40 13.98 8.81
C PRO A 17 -33.87 12.55 8.84
N ILE A 18 -32.59 12.38 8.51
CA ILE A 18 -31.86 11.14 8.72
C ILE A 18 -31.45 11.10 10.19
N THR A 19 -32.22 10.37 10.99
CA THR A 19 -31.95 10.07 12.40
C THR A 19 -31.00 8.89 12.51
N SER A 20 -29.70 9.13 12.43
CA SER A 20 -28.63 8.40 13.13
C SER A 20 -27.32 9.13 12.86
N ASP A 21 -26.79 9.78 13.89
CA ASP A 21 -25.47 10.42 13.85
C ASP A 21 -24.41 9.36 13.50
N PRO A 22 -23.68 9.51 12.38
CA PRO A 22 -22.75 8.47 11.90
C PRO A 22 -21.54 8.24 12.81
N TYR A 23 -21.39 9.05 13.87
CA TYR A 23 -20.24 9.02 14.76
C TYR A 23 -20.59 8.73 16.21
N THR A 24 -21.55 7.83 16.45
CA THR A 24 -21.93 7.39 17.80
C THR A 24 -21.23 6.08 18.17
N CYS A 25 -20.62 6.00 19.35
CA CYS A 25 -20.00 4.78 19.84
C CYS A 25 -21.07 3.73 20.19
N ALA A 26 -21.01 2.54 19.60
CA ALA A 26 -21.96 1.48 19.83
C ALA A 26 -21.96 0.97 21.30
N SER A 27 -20.79 0.99 21.96
CA SER A 27 -20.58 0.46 23.31
C SER A 27 -21.00 1.43 24.41
N CYS A 28 -20.62 2.72 24.35
CA CYS A 28 -20.92 3.70 25.40
C CYS A 28 -21.90 4.81 24.97
N LYS A 29 -22.44 4.75 23.75
CA LYS A 29 -23.40 5.70 23.15
C LYS A 29 -22.92 7.16 23.05
N LYS A 30 -21.63 7.42 23.24
CA LYS A 30 -21.06 8.77 23.14
C LYS A 30 -21.00 9.22 21.69
N VAL A 31 -21.46 10.44 21.38
CA VAL A 31 -21.49 11.04 20.05
C VAL A 31 -20.23 11.86 19.83
N PHE A 32 -19.63 11.78 18.64
CA PHE A 32 -18.41 12.49 18.25
C PHE A 32 -18.65 13.36 17.01
N LYS A 33 -17.99 14.49 16.96
CA LYS A 33 -18.13 15.49 15.89
C LYS A 33 -17.42 15.07 14.60
N HIS A 34 -16.37 14.20 14.70
CA HIS A 34 -15.55 13.78 13.57
C HIS A 34 -15.22 12.28 13.62
N ARG A 35 -15.08 11.65 12.45
CA ARG A 35 -14.74 10.22 12.29
C ARG A 35 -13.45 9.83 13.02
N THR A 36 -12.43 10.69 12.99
CA THR A 36 -11.15 10.44 13.67
C THR A 36 -11.28 10.40 15.19
N SER A 37 -12.20 11.16 15.76
CA SER A 37 -12.44 11.20 17.21
C SER A 37 -13.11 9.93 17.73
N ILE A 38 -14.05 9.33 16.98
CA ILE A 38 -14.66 8.06 17.38
C ILE A 38 -13.65 6.89 17.22
N TYR A 39 -12.74 6.96 16.25
CA TYR A 39 -11.68 5.96 16.07
C TYR A 39 -10.72 5.94 17.27
N LYS A 40 -10.25 7.11 17.72
CA LYS A 40 -9.40 7.25 18.91
C LYS A 40 -10.13 6.82 20.19
N HIS A 41 -11.44 7.10 20.27
CA HIS A 41 -12.24 6.68 21.44
C HIS A 41 -12.40 5.15 21.52
N ARG A 42 -12.50 4.42 20.39
CA ARG A 42 -12.69 2.96 20.39
C ARG A 42 -11.57 2.21 21.10
N SER A 43 -10.33 2.70 21.07
CA SER A 43 -9.18 2.08 21.74
C SER A 43 -9.15 2.27 23.25
N ILE A 44 -9.93 3.24 23.78
CA ILE A 44 -9.96 3.59 25.22
C ILE A 44 -11.39 3.53 25.82
N CYS A 45 -12.35 2.97 25.06
CA CYS A 45 -13.74 2.90 25.51
C CYS A 45 -13.92 1.85 26.61
N PRO A 46 -14.48 2.18 27.79
CA PRO A 46 -14.69 1.23 28.88
C PRO A 46 -15.61 0.06 28.55
N GLY A 47 -16.39 0.13 27.46
CA GLY A 47 -17.28 -0.93 27.00
C GLY A 47 -16.71 -1.77 25.83
N SER A 48 -15.45 -1.59 25.44
CA SER A 48 -14.83 -2.39 24.37
C SER A 48 -14.30 -3.70 24.96
N PRO A 49 -14.56 -4.88 24.35
CA PRO A 49 -13.95 -6.13 24.80
C PRO A 49 -12.43 -6.04 24.59
N VAL A 50 -11.69 -6.03 25.69
CA VAL A 50 -10.24 -5.96 25.71
C VAL A 50 -9.70 -7.29 25.18
N PHE A 51 -9.00 -7.26 24.06
CA PHE A 51 -8.20 -8.38 23.58
C PHE A 51 -6.93 -8.44 24.46
N VAL A 52 -6.92 -9.34 25.44
CA VAL A 52 -5.76 -9.55 26.33
C VAL A 52 -4.70 -10.32 25.57
N THR A 53 -3.62 -9.64 25.19
CA THR A 53 -2.35 -10.28 24.87
C THR A 53 -1.65 -10.65 26.18
N SER A 54 -1.52 -11.95 26.42
CA SER A 54 -0.81 -12.52 27.57
C SER A 54 0.68 -12.26 27.48
N THR A 55 1.24 -11.51 28.44
CA THR A 55 2.66 -11.55 28.77
C THR A 55 2.79 -12.03 30.19
N THR A 56 3.53 -13.12 30.32
CA THR A 56 3.91 -13.87 31.52
C THR A 56 4.68 -13.00 32.52
N ALA A 57 4.27 -13.02 33.79
CA ALA A 57 5.20 -12.84 34.91
C ALA A 57 4.73 -13.65 36.12
N ILE A 58 5.62 -14.47 36.63
CA ILE A 58 5.50 -15.40 37.74
C ILE A 58 5.61 -14.65 39.06
N SER A 59 4.73 -14.87 40.05
CA SER A 59 5.07 -14.94 41.46
C SER A 59 3.89 -15.39 42.35
N SER A 60 4.17 -16.50 43.07
CA SER A 60 3.71 -16.94 44.39
C SER A 60 2.24 -17.01 44.78
N ALA A 61 1.80 -18.21 45.10
CA ALA A 61 0.63 -18.63 45.86
C ALA A 61 0.73 -18.24 47.40
N PRO A 62 -0.31 -18.43 48.27
CA PRO A 62 -1.19 -19.59 48.33
C PRO A 62 -2.67 -19.37 48.74
N SER A 63 -3.43 -20.44 48.70
CA SER A 63 -4.53 -20.91 49.59
C SER A 63 -5.97 -20.83 49.12
N ALA A 64 -6.44 -22.04 48.88
CA ALA A 64 -7.73 -22.71 49.08
C ALA A 64 -9.05 -21.92 49.12
N ALA A 65 -9.93 -22.23 48.17
CA ALA A 65 -11.33 -22.65 48.45
C ALA A 65 -12.03 -23.16 47.17
N THR A 66 -12.41 -24.42 47.18
CA THR A 66 -13.62 -25.07 46.61
C THR A 66 -14.12 -24.70 45.22
N ALA A 67 -13.99 -25.67 44.28
CA ALA A 67 -14.63 -25.71 42.98
C ALA A 67 -16.17 -25.87 43.07
N PRO A 68 -16.87 -25.50 41.97
CA PRO A 68 -17.77 -26.44 41.37
C PRO A 68 -17.48 -26.71 39.88
N THR A 69 -17.49 -27.95 39.58
CA THR A 69 -17.57 -28.73 38.36
C THR A 69 -18.29 -28.03 37.18
N ALA A 70 -17.54 -27.63 36.17
CA ALA A 70 -18.04 -27.32 34.82
C ALA A 70 -17.01 -27.63 33.74
N THR A 71 -16.45 -28.82 33.69
CA THR A 71 -15.34 -29.22 32.80
C THR A 71 -15.78 -30.04 31.58
N VAL A 72 -17.03 -30.47 31.48
CA VAL A 72 -17.46 -31.37 30.38
C VAL A 72 -17.79 -30.61 29.07
N GLY A 73 -18.25 -29.38 29.17
CA GLY A 73 -18.63 -28.58 27.98
C GLY A 73 -17.46 -27.97 27.21
N THR A 74 -16.36 -27.63 27.89
CA THR A 74 -15.17 -26.98 27.28
C THR A 74 -14.32 -27.97 26.52
N GLU A 75 -14.19 -29.21 26.98
CA GLU A 75 -13.43 -30.23 26.27
C GLU A 75 -14.13 -30.69 24.98
N GLN A 76 -15.45 -30.84 25.01
CA GLN A 76 -16.23 -31.15 23.80
C GLN A 76 -16.13 -30.04 22.76
N TYR A 77 -16.26 -28.77 23.16
CA TYR A 77 -16.10 -27.62 22.26
C TYR A 77 -14.69 -27.55 21.66
N LEU A 78 -13.66 -27.82 22.46
CA LEU A 78 -12.26 -27.84 21.99
C LEU A 78 -12.03 -28.95 20.97
N CYS A 79 -12.56 -30.14 21.20
CA CYS A 79 -12.50 -31.25 20.25
C CYS A 79 -13.23 -30.90 18.94
N GLU A 80 -14.39 -30.26 19.00
CA GLU A 80 -15.12 -29.84 17.79
C GLU A 80 -14.36 -28.78 16.99
N VAL A 81 -13.73 -27.81 17.64
CA VAL A 81 -12.90 -26.78 16.98
C VAL A 81 -11.66 -27.42 16.34
N ILE A 82 -11.01 -28.36 17.01
CA ILE A 82 -9.85 -29.09 16.47
C ILE A 82 -10.26 -29.89 15.23
N THR A 83 -11.37 -30.61 15.28
CA THR A 83 -11.89 -31.40 14.16
C THR A 83 -12.21 -30.49 12.95
N LYS A 84 -12.91 -29.37 13.17
CA LYS A 84 -13.22 -28.40 12.10
C LYS A 84 -11.96 -27.76 11.50
N ASN A 85 -10.95 -27.49 12.32
CA ASN A 85 -9.67 -26.99 11.81
C ASN A 85 -8.93 -28.04 10.97
N GLN A 86 -9.00 -29.33 11.33
CA GLN A 86 -8.43 -30.41 10.53
C GLN A 86 -9.16 -30.59 9.20
N GLU A 87 -10.48 -30.51 9.18
CA GLU A 87 -11.31 -30.55 7.97
C GLU A 87 -10.99 -29.39 7.05
N LEU A 88 -10.88 -28.18 7.59
CA LEU A 88 -10.52 -26.97 6.84
C LEU A 88 -9.12 -27.08 6.24
N THR A 89 -8.16 -27.61 7.01
CA THR A 89 -6.79 -27.84 6.53
C THR A 89 -6.76 -28.87 5.40
N ALA A 90 -7.53 -29.96 5.51
CA ALA A 90 -7.65 -30.97 4.47
C ALA A 90 -8.28 -30.40 3.17
N ALA A 91 -9.34 -29.58 3.30
CA ALA A 91 -9.96 -28.90 2.18
C ALA A 91 -8.98 -27.91 1.49
N MET A 92 -8.17 -27.21 2.27
CA MET A 92 -7.16 -26.29 1.75
C MET A 92 -6.04 -27.02 0.99
N ILE A 93 -5.59 -28.17 1.49
CA ILE A 93 -4.62 -29.03 0.79
C ILE A 93 -5.20 -29.53 -0.54
N MET A 94 -6.47 -29.95 -0.56
CA MET A 94 -7.14 -30.41 -1.78
C MET A 94 -7.25 -29.29 -2.84
N LEU A 95 -7.57 -28.07 -2.42
CA LEU A 95 -7.60 -26.91 -3.31
C LEU A 95 -6.22 -26.57 -3.89
N ILE A 96 -5.17 -26.66 -3.08
CA ILE A 96 -3.78 -26.47 -3.54
C ILE A 96 -3.40 -27.54 -4.57
N GLN A 97 -3.75 -28.79 -4.34
CA GLN A 97 -3.49 -29.89 -5.27
C GLN A 97 -4.23 -29.68 -6.61
N GLN A 98 -5.50 -29.29 -6.58
CA GLN A 98 -6.28 -28.97 -7.79
C GLN A 98 -5.67 -27.80 -8.57
N ASN A 99 -5.22 -26.76 -7.87
CA ASN A 99 -4.54 -25.63 -8.51
C ASN A 99 -3.23 -26.06 -9.18
N THR A 100 -2.44 -26.91 -8.50
CA THR A 100 -1.17 -27.42 -9.05
C THR A 100 -1.42 -28.31 -10.28
N GLU A 101 -2.46 -29.14 -10.28
CA GLU A 101 -2.85 -29.96 -11.42
C GLU A 101 -3.33 -29.12 -12.61
N LEU A 102 -4.13 -28.08 -12.35
CA LEU A 102 -4.55 -27.12 -13.36
C LEU A 102 -3.36 -26.39 -13.98
N GLN A 103 -2.40 -25.95 -13.17
CA GLN A 103 -1.17 -25.31 -13.64
C GLN A 103 -0.33 -26.25 -14.50
N SER A 104 -0.21 -27.54 -14.08
CA SER A 104 0.51 -28.56 -14.87
C SER A 104 -0.15 -28.81 -16.21
N LYS A 105 -1.48 -28.97 -16.27
CA LYS A 105 -2.23 -29.15 -17.52
C LYS A 105 -2.10 -27.93 -18.44
N MET A 106 -2.10 -26.73 -17.88
CA MET A 106 -1.92 -25.48 -18.61
C MET A 106 -0.52 -25.38 -19.22
N MET A 107 0.49 -25.81 -18.46
CA MET A 107 1.89 -25.86 -18.93
C MET A 107 2.09 -26.92 -20.03
N GLU A 108 1.39 -28.06 -19.95
CA GLU A 108 1.41 -29.10 -20.97
C GLU A 108 0.76 -28.65 -22.28
N ILE A 109 -0.36 -27.91 -22.22
CA ILE A 109 -1.01 -27.30 -23.37
C ILE A 109 -0.07 -26.28 -24.03
N CYS A 110 0.63 -25.46 -23.25
CA CYS A 110 1.61 -24.50 -23.76
C CYS A 110 2.84 -25.19 -24.40
N LYS A 111 3.29 -26.34 -23.88
CA LYS A 111 4.41 -27.12 -24.42
C LYS A 111 4.06 -27.92 -25.67
N SER A 112 2.81 -28.35 -25.80
CA SER A 112 2.36 -29.17 -26.93
C SER A 112 2.11 -28.40 -28.23
N GLY A 113 2.38 -27.06 -28.27
CA GLY A 113 2.34 -26.26 -29.51
C GLY A 113 0.99 -26.22 -30.22
N GLY A 114 -0.08 -26.51 -29.54
CA GLY A 114 -1.39 -26.70 -30.13
C GLY A 114 -2.24 -25.46 -30.26
N LEU A 115 -1.78 -24.44 -30.99
CA LEU A 115 -2.64 -23.36 -31.50
C LEU A 115 -2.08 -22.80 -32.80
N GLY A 116 -1.88 -23.69 -33.77
CA GLY A 116 -1.65 -23.34 -35.17
C GLY A 116 -2.54 -24.23 -36.08
N GLY A 117 -3.72 -23.75 -36.40
CA GLY A 117 -4.64 -24.49 -37.27
C GLY A 117 -5.77 -23.57 -37.72
N THR A 118 -5.57 -22.97 -38.90
CA THR A 118 -6.61 -22.33 -39.71
C THR A 118 -7.80 -23.27 -39.98
N SER A 119 -9.01 -22.85 -39.66
CA SER A 119 -10.21 -23.26 -40.42
C SER A 119 -11.34 -22.28 -40.17
N ASN A 120 -11.83 -21.71 -41.27
CA ASN A 120 -13.03 -20.92 -41.39
C ASN A 120 -14.25 -21.69 -40.86
N SER A 121 -14.99 -21.11 -39.95
CA SER A 121 -16.42 -21.36 -39.85
C SER A 121 -17.11 -20.15 -39.24
N HIS A 122 -18.02 -19.57 -40.04
CA HIS A 122 -18.97 -18.57 -39.56
C HIS A 122 -19.82 -19.17 -38.43
N ASN A 123 -19.74 -18.62 -37.26
CA ASN A 123 -20.88 -18.59 -36.34
C ASN A 123 -20.82 -17.34 -35.46
N THR A 124 -21.79 -16.48 -35.69
CA THR A 124 -22.08 -15.29 -34.88
C THR A 124 -22.52 -15.72 -33.50
N ASN A 125 -21.67 -15.47 -32.48
CA ASN A 125 -22.19 -15.32 -31.15
C ASN A 125 -21.32 -14.32 -30.33
N THR A 126 -21.97 -13.24 -30.00
CA THR A 126 -21.52 -12.10 -29.21
C THR A 126 -21.09 -12.52 -27.79
N ASN A 127 -19.79 -12.80 -27.58
CA ASN A 127 -19.14 -12.82 -26.27
C ASN A 127 -17.59 -12.73 -26.38
N SER A 128 -17.10 -11.80 -27.23
CA SER A 128 -15.67 -11.66 -27.51
C SER A 128 -14.99 -10.52 -26.75
N LEU A 129 -15.32 -10.31 -25.47
CA LEU A 129 -14.67 -9.28 -24.66
C LEU A 129 -13.80 -9.81 -23.50
N ASN A 130 -13.71 -11.14 -23.32
CA ASN A 130 -13.02 -11.68 -22.14
C ASN A 130 -11.69 -12.41 -22.42
N THR A 131 -11.36 -12.72 -23.68
CA THR A 131 -10.18 -13.54 -24.00
C THR A 131 -8.89 -12.72 -23.99
N THR A 132 -8.95 -11.46 -24.41
CA THR A 132 -7.78 -10.57 -24.41
C THR A 132 -7.33 -10.17 -23.00
N ASN A 133 -8.26 -10.01 -22.06
CA ASN A 133 -7.93 -9.68 -20.68
C ASN A 133 -7.26 -10.84 -19.93
N ASN A 134 -7.66 -12.09 -20.22
CA ASN A 134 -7.08 -13.26 -19.56
C ASN A 134 -5.63 -13.51 -19.98
N ASN A 135 -5.28 -13.31 -21.26
CA ASN A 135 -3.90 -13.47 -21.73
C ASN A 135 -2.96 -12.39 -21.17
N GLN A 136 -3.43 -11.15 -21.06
CA GLN A 136 -2.63 -10.07 -20.46
C GLN A 136 -2.44 -10.29 -18.96
N GLN A 137 -3.44 -10.79 -18.26
CA GLN A 137 -3.33 -11.05 -16.82
C GLN A 137 -2.44 -12.27 -16.54
N TYR A 138 -2.48 -13.28 -17.37
CA TYR A 138 -1.58 -14.43 -17.29
C TYR A 138 -0.13 -14.03 -17.54
N SER A 139 0.14 -13.26 -18.58
CA SER A 139 1.48 -12.74 -18.89
C SER A 139 2.03 -11.88 -17.74
N LEU A 140 1.21 -11.02 -17.13
CA LEU A 140 1.59 -10.19 -16.01
C LEU A 140 1.89 -11.02 -14.73
N ASN A 141 1.04 -12.00 -14.42
CA ASN A 141 1.27 -12.87 -13.27
C ASN A 141 2.54 -13.71 -13.44
N PHE A 142 2.79 -14.21 -14.65
CA PHE A 142 4.03 -14.92 -14.95
C PHE A 142 5.25 -14.00 -14.79
N PHE A 143 5.20 -12.78 -15.34
CA PHE A 143 6.28 -11.81 -15.18
C PHE A 143 6.60 -11.55 -13.72
N LEU A 144 5.58 -11.21 -12.91
CA LEU A 144 5.79 -10.83 -11.51
C LEU A 144 6.19 -12.02 -10.61
N ASN A 145 5.55 -13.18 -10.76
CA ASN A 145 5.73 -14.30 -9.83
C ASN A 145 6.82 -15.28 -10.24
N GLU A 146 7.16 -15.35 -11.55
CA GLU A 146 8.18 -16.27 -12.05
C GLU A 146 9.47 -15.51 -12.41
N GLN A 147 9.40 -14.49 -13.29
CA GLN A 147 10.59 -13.75 -13.70
C GLN A 147 11.10 -12.83 -12.59
N CYS A 148 10.20 -12.16 -11.86
CA CYS A 148 10.56 -11.26 -10.76
C CYS A 148 10.41 -11.94 -9.37
N LYS A 149 10.46 -13.28 -9.30
CA LYS A 149 10.35 -14.01 -8.01
C LYS A 149 11.40 -13.59 -6.99
N ASP A 150 12.63 -13.30 -7.46
CA ASP A 150 13.76 -12.89 -6.63
C ASP A 150 13.89 -11.36 -6.48
N ALA A 151 12.85 -10.61 -6.85
CA ALA A 151 12.82 -9.16 -6.63
C ALA A 151 12.87 -8.86 -5.13
N MET A 152 13.54 -7.76 -4.78
CA MET A 152 13.60 -7.31 -3.39
C MET A 152 12.26 -6.72 -2.94
N ASN A 153 12.02 -6.66 -1.62
CA ASN A 153 10.87 -5.93 -1.09
C ASN A 153 11.10 -4.41 -1.19
N MET A 154 10.04 -3.64 -1.26
CA MET A 154 10.12 -2.18 -1.33
C MET A 154 10.89 -1.60 -0.13
N LYS A 155 10.67 -2.14 1.05
CA LYS A 155 11.38 -1.74 2.27
C LYS A 155 12.89 -1.97 2.17
N ASP A 156 13.29 -3.13 1.64
CA ASP A 156 14.71 -3.48 1.48
C ASP A 156 15.39 -2.59 0.43
N PHE A 157 14.68 -2.29 -0.66
CA PHE A 157 15.14 -1.33 -1.67
C PHE A 157 15.36 0.05 -1.07
N VAL A 158 14.38 0.61 -0.36
CA VAL A 158 14.51 1.92 0.28
C VAL A 158 15.66 1.93 1.28
N ASN A 159 15.84 0.86 2.06
CA ASN A 159 16.95 0.74 3.01
C ASN A 159 18.32 0.70 2.31
N SER A 160 18.40 0.08 1.13
CA SER A 160 19.64 -0.01 0.34
C SER A 160 20.08 1.32 -0.29
N ILE A 161 19.18 2.29 -0.42
CA ILE A 161 19.49 3.62 -0.97
C ILE A 161 20.44 4.34 -0.02
N GLN A 162 21.68 4.57 -0.49
CA GLN A 162 22.67 5.37 0.21
C GLN A 162 22.69 6.77 -0.41
N LEU A 163 22.30 7.76 0.38
CA LEU A 163 22.32 9.16 -0.01
C LEU A 163 23.56 9.85 0.53
N ASN A 164 24.02 10.84 -0.21
CA ASN A 164 25.09 11.74 0.21
C ASN A 164 24.61 13.19 0.22
N ILE A 165 25.46 14.09 0.74
CA ILE A 165 25.13 15.53 0.83
C ILE A 165 24.82 16.12 -0.56
N THR A 166 25.53 15.68 -1.61
CA THR A 166 25.30 16.17 -2.98
C THR A 166 23.90 15.77 -3.50
N ASP A 167 23.40 14.59 -3.14
CA ASP A 167 22.02 14.16 -3.52
C ASP A 167 21.00 15.09 -2.89
N MET A 168 21.15 15.39 -1.60
CA MET A 168 20.28 16.31 -0.86
C MET A 168 20.39 17.76 -1.41
N GLU A 169 21.59 18.25 -1.71
CA GLU A 169 21.78 19.56 -2.33
C GLU A 169 21.13 19.64 -3.72
N ASN A 170 21.13 18.54 -4.48
CA ASN A 170 20.43 18.43 -5.75
C ASN A 170 18.90 18.55 -5.56
N VAL A 171 18.33 17.97 -4.49
CA VAL A 171 16.92 18.21 -4.15
C VAL A 171 16.67 19.70 -3.91
N GLY A 172 17.55 20.37 -3.17
CA GLY A 172 17.50 21.82 -2.94
C GLY A 172 17.60 22.68 -4.21
N ARG A 173 18.35 22.21 -5.20
CA ARG A 173 18.59 22.91 -6.47
C ARG A 173 17.49 22.66 -7.50
N LEU A 174 17.05 21.42 -7.66
CA LEU A 174 16.08 20.97 -8.66
C LEU A 174 14.63 21.10 -8.19
N GLY A 175 14.44 21.19 -6.88
CA GLY A 175 13.14 21.09 -6.21
C GLY A 175 12.76 19.66 -5.88
N TYR A 176 11.78 19.52 -4.98
CA TYR A 176 11.37 18.25 -4.38
C TYR A 176 11.06 17.18 -5.44
N VAL A 177 10.15 17.48 -6.38
CA VAL A 177 9.65 16.48 -7.34
C VAL A 177 10.77 15.94 -8.22
N GLU A 178 11.61 16.82 -8.76
CA GLU A 178 12.71 16.43 -9.64
C GLU A 178 13.78 15.66 -8.87
N GLY A 179 14.26 16.24 -7.76
CA GLY A 179 15.33 15.67 -6.97
C GLY A 179 14.96 14.30 -6.37
N MET A 180 13.79 14.19 -5.76
CA MET A 180 13.31 12.93 -5.19
C MET A 180 13.05 11.86 -6.25
N SER A 181 12.51 12.26 -7.42
CA SER A 181 12.33 11.32 -8.53
C SER A 181 13.67 10.78 -9.03
N ASN A 182 14.67 11.63 -9.19
CA ASN A 182 15.98 11.22 -9.67
C ASN A 182 16.63 10.23 -8.70
N ILE A 183 16.58 10.50 -7.39
CA ILE A 183 17.09 9.56 -6.38
C ILE A 183 16.48 8.16 -6.55
N LEU A 184 15.15 8.07 -6.64
CA LEU A 184 14.46 6.79 -6.77
C LEU A 184 14.76 6.12 -8.12
N ILE A 185 14.67 6.87 -9.21
CA ILE A 185 14.86 6.36 -10.57
C ILE A 185 16.30 5.86 -10.75
N ASP A 186 17.30 6.61 -10.32
CA ASP A 186 18.71 6.24 -10.45
C ASP A 186 19.02 4.93 -9.69
N ASN A 187 18.45 4.76 -8.50
CA ASN A 187 18.61 3.54 -7.73
C ASN A 187 17.84 2.35 -8.34
N LEU A 188 16.64 2.58 -8.89
CA LEU A 188 15.91 1.55 -9.63
C LEU A 188 16.62 1.15 -10.92
N GLN A 189 17.26 2.10 -11.63
CA GLN A 189 18.02 1.80 -12.85
C GLN A 189 19.31 1.03 -12.58
N LYS A 190 19.96 1.25 -11.43
CA LYS A 190 21.11 0.45 -10.98
C LYS A 190 20.71 -0.98 -10.59
N THR A 191 19.42 -1.20 -10.32
CA THR A 191 18.89 -2.51 -9.96
C THR A 191 18.40 -3.22 -11.23
N ASP A 192 18.79 -4.50 -11.38
CA ASP A 192 18.28 -5.37 -12.44
C ASP A 192 16.76 -5.33 -12.53
N VAL A 193 16.21 -5.31 -13.75
CA VAL A 193 14.75 -5.18 -13.99
C VAL A 193 13.96 -6.22 -13.22
N TYR A 194 14.41 -7.48 -13.20
CA TYR A 194 13.74 -8.58 -12.51
C TYR A 194 13.88 -8.56 -10.99
N LYS A 195 14.80 -7.71 -10.46
CA LYS A 195 15.05 -7.52 -9.03
C LYS A 195 14.41 -6.25 -8.46
N ARG A 196 13.83 -5.40 -9.32
CA ARG A 196 13.16 -4.17 -8.88
C ARG A 196 11.91 -4.48 -8.05
N PRO A 197 11.65 -3.74 -6.98
CA PRO A 197 10.50 -3.94 -6.10
C PRO A 197 9.20 -3.38 -6.66
N VAL A 198 9.23 -2.69 -7.77
CA VAL A 198 8.08 -1.99 -8.36
C VAL A 198 8.08 -2.08 -9.87
N HIS A 199 6.89 -2.32 -10.43
CA HIS A 199 6.63 -2.31 -11.87
C HIS A 199 5.31 -1.62 -12.19
N CYS A 200 5.24 -0.99 -13.37
CA CYS A 200 4.02 -0.35 -13.88
C CYS A 200 3.48 -1.13 -15.08
N SER A 201 2.23 -1.57 -15.02
CA SER A 201 1.60 -2.28 -16.15
C SER A 201 0.80 -1.36 -17.07
N ASP A 202 0.31 -0.23 -16.57
CA ASP A 202 -0.45 0.77 -17.33
C ASP A 202 -0.14 2.17 -16.80
N ILE A 203 0.62 2.93 -17.59
CA ILE A 203 1.00 4.30 -17.22
C ILE A 203 -0.18 5.28 -17.24
N LYS A 204 -1.18 5.06 -18.09
CA LYS A 204 -2.34 5.96 -18.19
C LYS A 204 -3.22 5.87 -16.94
N ARG A 205 -3.30 4.65 -16.36
CA ARG A 205 -4.07 4.37 -15.14
C ARG A 205 -3.18 4.36 -13.89
N GLU A 206 -1.87 4.59 -14.05
CA GLU A 206 -0.87 4.52 -12.97
C GLU A 206 -0.97 3.20 -12.19
N THR A 207 -1.18 2.08 -12.93
CA THR A 207 -1.33 0.77 -12.30
C THR A 207 0.03 0.22 -11.92
N LEU A 208 0.38 0.37 -10.65
CA LEU A 208 1.63 -0.09 -10.06
C LEU A 208 1.45 -1.42 -9.33
N TYR A 209 2.48 -2.25 -9.42
CA TYR A 209 2.64 -3.47 -8.63
C TYR A 209 3.90 -3.32 -7.79
N VAL A 210 3.77 -3.54 -6.50
CA VAL A 210 4.85 -3.39 -5.52
C VAL A 210 5.04 -4.71 -4.80
N LYS A 211 6.30 -5.14 -4.65
CA LYS A 211 6.65 -6.30 -3.85
C LYS A 211 6.87 -5.88 -2.41
N ASP A 212 6.10 -6.46 -1.51
CA ASP A 212 6.20 -6.24 -0.07
C ASP A 212 5.92 -7.56 0.66
N ASP A 213 6.61 -7.82 1.77
CA ASP A 213 6.53 -9.09 2.49
C ASP A 213 6.63 -10.34 1.57
N ASN A 214 7.51 -10.26 0.56
CA ASN A 214 7.75 -11.29 -0.47
C ASN A 214 6.53 -11.61 -1.36
N LYS A 215 5.55 -10.69 -1.45
CA LYS A 215 4.38 -10.83 -2.30
C LYS A 215 4.25 -9.63 -3.23
N TRP A 216 3.85 -9.91 -4.47
CA TRP A 216 3.47 -8.86 -5.41
C TRP A 216 2.01 -8.46 -5.18
N GLU A 217 1.79 -7.19 -4.91
CA GLU A 217 0.46 -6.64 -4.73
C GLU A 217 0.24 -5.44 -5.66
N ARG A 218 -0.97 -5.36 -6.20
CA ARG A 218 -1.39 -4.18 -6.93
C ARG A 218 -1.63 -3.04 -5.95
N GLU A 219 -1.03 -1.89 -6.22
CA GLU A 219 -1.29 -0.67 -5.45
C GLU A 219 -2.74 -0.22 -5.55
N GLY A 220 -3.29 0.26 -4.44
CA GLY A 220 -4.55 0.96 -4.41
C GLY A 220 -4.47 2.35 -5.08
N PRO A 221 -5.59 3.05 -5.19
CA PRO A 221 -5.63 4.38 -5.81
C PRO A 221 -4.79 5.43 -5.05
N ASP A 222 -4.55 5.22 -3.76
CA ASP A 222 -3.77 6.13 -2.91
C ASP A 222 -2.27 5.82 -2.92
N HIS A 223 -1.85 4.77 -3.62
CA HIS A 223 -0.44 4.32 -3.74
C HIS A 223 0.31 4.27 -2.41
N GLU A 224 -0.29 3.70 -1.37
CA GLU A 224 0.17 3.76 0.02
C GLU A 224 1.63 3.28 0.18
N LYS A 225 2.00 2.15 -0.44
CA LYS A 225 3.37 1.61 -0.33
C LYS A 225 4.39 2.51 -1.01
N MET A 226 4.03 3.06 -2.17
CA MET A 226 4.88 4.03 -2.87
C MET A 226 5.00 5.35 -2.10
N VAL A 227 3.92 5.85 -1.51
CA VAL A 227 3.94 7.03 -0.62
C VAL A 227 4.90 6.79 0.54
N ASN A 228 4.79 5.65 1.21
CA ASN A 228 5.66 5.29 2.32
C ASN A 228 7.14 5.19 1.89
N ALA A 229 7.41 4.66 0.69
CA ALA A 229 8.76 4.61 0.14
C ALA A 229 9.33 6.01 -0.13
N VAL A 230 8.56 6.91 -0.72
CA VAL A 230 8.97 8.31 -0.94
C VAL A 230 9.25 9.02 0.37
N LEU A 231 8.35 8.88 1.36
CA LEU A 231 8.52 9.48 2.69
C LEU A 231 9.76 8.94 3.41
N ALA A 232 10.07 7.66 3.28
CA ALA A 232 11.27 7.08 3.88
C ALA A 232 12.56 7.63 3.24
N VAL A 233 12.58 7.89 1.92
CA VAL A 233 13.70 8.58 1.26
C VAL A 233 13.76 10.05 1.68
N GLU A 234 12.62 10.72 1.86
CA GLU A 234 12.53 12.08 2.39
C GLU A 234 13.20 12.16 3.76
N GLN A 235 12.89 11.23 4.68
CA GLN A 235 13.52 11.17 6.01
C GLN A 235 15.05 11.04 5.95
N LYS A 236 15.58 10.28 5.00
CA LYS A 236 17.04 10.20 4.77
C LYS A 236 17.62 11.55 4.34
N ASN A 237 16.94 12.28 3.45
CA ASN A 237 17.38 13.63 3.06
C ASN A 237 17.31 14.62 4.22
N VAL A 238 16.28 14.56 5.07
CA VAL A 238 16.16 15.39 6.27
C VAL A 238 17.35 15.15 7.24
N ALA A 239 17.76 13.90 7.41
CA ALA A 239 18.94 13.57 8.20
C ALA A 239 20.21 14.24 7.65
N LEU A 240 20.40 14.23 6.33
CA LEU A 240 21.55 14.87 5.65
C LEU A 240 21.55 16.39 5.81
N VAL A 241 20.38 17.06 5.88
CA VAL A 241 20.32 18.51 6.18
C VAL A 241 20.93 18.79 7.55
N SER A 242 20.71 17.92 8.53
CA SER A 242 21.30 18.07 9.88
C SER A 242 22.83 17.86 9.85
N GLU A 243 23.31 16.95 9.01
CA GLU A 243 24.76 16.75 8.81
C GLU A 243 25.40 17.95 8.10
N TRP A 244 24.73 18.45 7.07
CA TRP A 244 25.15 19.66 6.37
C TRP A 244 25.26 20.85 7.32
N ALA A 245 24.29 21.04 8.22
CA ALA A 245 24.30 22.11 9.20
C ALA A 245 25.49 22.00 10.19
N LYS A 246 25.89 20.79 10.57
CA LYS A 246 27.08 20.56 11.42
C LYS A 246 28.37 20.94 10.68
N ALA A 247 28.43 20.70 9.38
CA ALA A 247 29.58 21.08 8.54
C ALA A 247 29.64 22.59 8.25
N HIS A 248 28.51 23.30 8.39
CA HIS A 248 28.38 24.74 8.14
C HIS A 248 27.83 25.49 9.37
N PRO A 249 28.59 25.64 10.46
CA PRO A 249 28.10 26.23 11.72
C PRO A 249 27.53 27.64 11.58
N SER A 250 28.01 28.41 10.61
CA SER A 250 27.50 29.74 10.27
C SER A 250 26.02 29.76 9.80
N CYS A 251 25.47 28.59 9.44
CA CYS A 251 24.04 28.48 9.10
C CYS A 251 23.10 28.83 10.27
N MET A 252 23.61 28.80 11.52
CA MET A 252 22.87 29.24 12.70
C MET A 252 22.85 30.77 12.87
N ASN A 253 23.65 31.51 12.12
CA ASN A 253 23.65 32.97 12.13
C ASN A 253 22.66 33.48 11.07
N SER A 254 21.59 34.12 11.51
CA SER A 254 20.52 34.65 10.64
C SER A 254 20.98 35.64 9.56
N SER A 255 22.16 36.24 9.72
CA SER A 255 22.74 37.19 8.76
C SER A 255 23.69 36.52 7.75
N SER A 256 23.92 35.20 7.85
CA SER A 256 24.84 34.50 6.98
C SER A 256 24.15 33.95 5.72
N ARG A 257 24.90 33.82 4.64
CA ARG A 257 24.43 33.21 3.39
C ARG A 257 24.14 31.72 3.59
N GLU A 258 24.89 31.07 4.47
CA GLU A 258 24.67 29.64 4.81
C GLU A 258 23.31 29.45 5.53
N ASN A 259 22.84 30.42 6.29
CA ASN A 259 21.51 30.39 6.89
C ASN A 259 20.40 30.36 5.84
N GLU A 260 20.50 31.22 4.81
CA GLU A 260 19.55 31.19 3.67
C GLU A 260 19.58 29.85 2.95
N THR A 261 20.79 29.30 2.73
CA THR A 261 20.97 27.99 2.09
C THR A 261 20.35 26.89 2.93
N TYR A 262 20.59 26.88 4.25
CA TYR A 262 20.01 25.92 5.18
C TYR A 262 18.48 25.90 5.13
N PHE A 263 17.85 27.07 5.19
CA PHE A 263 16.40 27.18 5.09
C PHE A 263 15.86 26.72 3.74
N LYS A 264 16.57 27.04 2.64
CA LYS A 264 16.22 26.60 1.30
C LYS A 264 16.28 25.08 1.19
N LEU A 265 17.35 24.44 1.68
CA LEU A 265 17.52 23.00 1.70
C LEU A 265 16.46 22.33 2.56
N SER A 266 16.30 22.78 3.80
CA SER A 266 15.28 22.25 4.74
C SER A 266 13.89 22.26 4.12
N LYS A 267 13.50 23.41 3.53
CA LYS A 267 12.21 23.53 2.87
C LYS A 267 12.09 22.59 1.67
N ALA A 268 13.13 22.54 0.82
CA ALA A 268 13.07 21.74 -0.41
C ALA A 268 12.95 20.24 -0.12
N VAL A 269 13.59 19.72 0.94
CA VAL A 269 13.55 18.29 1.26
C VAL A 269 12.26 17.86 1.97
N THR A 270 11.48 18.80 2.54
CA THR A 270 10.22 18.51 3.27
C THR A 270 8.97 18.94 2.51
N ASP A 271 9.08 19.28 1.24
CA ASP A 271 7.97 19.83 0.43
C ASP A 271 7.04 18.73 -0.16
N GLY A 272 7.12 17.50 0.38
CA GLY A 272 6.43 16.32 -0.15
C GLY A 272 4.91 16.42 -0.11
N GLU A 273 4.34 16.83 1.01
CA GLU A 273 2.88 16.95 1.17
C GLU A 273 2.27 18.12 0.39
N LYS A 274 3.09 19.09 -0.01
CA LYS A 274 2.65 20.26 -0.69
C LYS A 274 2.25 19.98 -2.15
N ASP A 275 1.12 20.51 -2.58
CA ASP A 275 0.66 20.52 -3.98
C ASP A 275 0.64 19.12 -4.66
N GLY A 276 0.53 18.03 -3.87
CA GLY A 276 0.56 16.67 -4.37
C GLY A 276 1.92 16.27 -4.96
N ASN A 277 3.03 16.79 -4.42
CA ASN A 277 4.38 16.53 -4.91
C ASN A 277 4.75 15.06 -4.84
N ILE A 278 4.33 14.32 -3.79
CA ILE A 278 4.54 12.87 -3.69
C ILE A 278 3.89 12.14 -4.87
N ALA A 279 2.65 12.50 -5.22
CA ALA A 279 1.96 11.89 -6.36
C ALA A 279 2.70 12.17 -7.69
N LYS A 280 3.28 13.37 -7.84
CA LYS A 280 4.10 13.70 -9.02
C LYS A 280 5.38 12.88 -9.08
N VAL A 281 6.04 12.63 -7.93
CA VAL A 281 7.21 11.74 -7.82
C VAL A 281 6.82 10.33 -8.24
N ILE A 282 5.75 9.77 -7.68
CA ILE A 282 5.24 8.43 -7.99
C ILE A 282 4.96 8.29 -9.50
N ARG A 283 4.30 9.27 -10.11
CA ARG A 283 4.03 9.30 -11.55
C ARG A 283 5.30 9.28 -12.39
N ARG A 284 6.36 9.97 -11.98
CA ARG A 284 7.66 9.96 -12.67
C ARG A 284 8.34 8.61 -12.53
N VAL A 285 8.34 8.03 -11.34
CA VAL A 285 8.86 6.67 -11.10
C VAL A 285 8.10 5.66 -11.95
N ALA A 286 6.76 5.70 -11.98
CA ALA A 286 5.91 4.79 -12.76
C ALA A 286 6.31 4.76 -14.24
N LYS A 287 6.68 5.90 -14.84
CA LYS A 287 7.15 5.99 -16.23
C LYS A 287 8.47 5.25 -16.48
N ASN A 288 9.31 5.09 -15.46
CA ASN A 288 10.63 4.48 -15.57
C ASN A 288 10.64 2.98 -15.20
N VAL A 289 9.49 2.43 -14.77
CA VAL A 289 9.34 1.02 -14.38
C VAL A 289 8.23 0.33 -15.14
N ILE A 290 7.95 0.77 -16.38
CA ILE A 290 6.94 0.17 -17.25
C ILE A 290 7.40 -1.24 -17.63
N ILE A 291 6.48 -2.20 -17.56
CA ILE A 291 6.68 -3.54 -18.10
C ILE A 291 6.58 -3.45 -19.62
N GLU A 292 7.68 -3.74 -20.30
CA GLU A 292 7.68 -3.85 -21.76
C GLU A 292 6.81 -5.05 -22.16
N LYS A 293 5.87 -4.80 -23.06
CA LYS A 293 5.02 -5.86 -23.62
C LYS A 293 5.74 -6.42 -24.83
N GLU A 294 6.27 -7.62 -24.70
CA GLU A 294 6.74 -8.40 -25.85
C GLU A 294 5.57 -8.80 -26.75
#